data_a83aa0d07aa804539874327ac8eebde2
#
_entry.id   a83aa0d07aa804539874327ac8eebde2
#
_cell.length_a   1.000
_cell.length_b   1.000
_cell.length_c   1.000
_cell.angle_alpha   90.00
_cell.angle_beta   90.00
_cell.angle_gamma   90.00
#
_symmetry.space_group_name_H-M   'P 1'
#
loop_
_entity.id
_entity.type
_entity.pdbx_description
1 polymer ?
#
loop_
_entity_poly.entity_id
_entity_poly.type
_entity_poly.pdbx_seq_one_letter_code
_entity_poly.pdbx_strand_id
1 'polypeptide(L)'
;MPASHIVLAVAVTVLWGFTFVVMRDLLDTLPPFLMATLRVVAAGAPILVLMRLPRIPFYWLLLLGLSQGAVQMALLLFGMEFGMPAGLAALVLQIQVLFTTMLAFLLLGEKPRLMQYVGIVISLAGMVVIASTMPGDATMIGFFFVIAAAFTWAGSNIIVKLAGTDEVMRLVAWAHVLGILPLLVLS
;
A
#
# COMPACT_ATOMS: atom_id res chain seq x y z
N MET A 1 18.46 -4.89 18.20
CA MET A 1 18.31 -5.55 16.89
C MET A 1 19.68 -5.86 16.31
N PRO A 2 19.92 -7.03 15.70
CA PRO A 2 21.17 -7.30 14.99
C PRO A 2 21.39 -6.30 13.86
N ALA A 3 22.63 -5.90 13.59
CA ALA A 3 22.98 -4.94 12.53
C ALA A 3 22.46 -5.38 11.14
N SER A 4 22.47 -6.68 10.88
CA SER A 4 21.93 -7.28 9.65
C SER A 4 20.46 -6.96 9.41
N HIS A 5 19.62 -6.92 10.46
CA HIS A 5 18.20 -6.58 10.33
C HIS A 5 18.01 -5.08 10.03
N ILE A 6 18.89 -4.21 10.56
CA ILE A 6 18.86 -2.77 10.25
C ILE A 6 19.24 -2.54 8.78
N VAL A 7 20.32 -3.19 8.31
CA VAL A 7 20.76 -3.10 6.91
C VAL A 7 19.67 -3.61 5.98
N LEU A 8 19.04 -4.74 6.29
CA LEU A 8 17.93 -5.28 5.49
C LEU A 8 16.73 -4.31 5.46
N ALA A 9 16.36 -3.74 6.60
CA ALA A 9 15.25 -2.78 6.67
C ALA A 9 15.53 -1.53 5.81
N VAL A 10 16.75 -0.99 5.89
CA VAL A 10 17.18 0.16 5.07
C VAL A 10 17.16 -0.21 3.59
N ALA A 11 17.71 -1.36 3.20
CA ALA A 11 17.72 -1.81 1.81
C ALA A 11 16.29 -1.95 1.24
N VAL A 12 15.38 -2.57 2.01
CA VAL A 12 13.97 -2.71 1.61
C VAL A 12 13.31 -1.34 1.47
N THR A 13 13.55 -0.41 2.38
CA THR A 13 12.98 0.94 2.32
C THR A 13 13.47 1.72 1.09
N VAL A 14 14.78 1.63 0.79
CA VAL A 14 15.38 2.27 -0.39
C VAL A 14 14.79 1.67 -1.67
N LEU A 15 14.75 0.36 -1.79
CA LEU A 15 14.17 -0.33 -2.95
C LEU A 15 12.69 0.05 -3.11
N TRP A 16 11.94 0.11 -2.02
CA TRP A 16 10.54 0.47 -2.07
C TRP A 16 10.33 1.93 -2.50
N GLY A 17 11.12 2.87 -1.97
CA GLY A 17 11.11 4.26 -2.43
C GLY A 17 11.44 4.39 -3.92
N PHE A 18 12.43 3.63 -4.41
CA PHE A 18 12.81 3.62 -5.82
C PHE A 18 11.67 3.14 -6.74
N THR A 19 10.77 2.25 -6.27
CA THR A 19 9.62 1.81 -7.07
C THR A 19 8.69 2.96 -7.46
N PHE A 20 8.57 4.01 -6.64
CA PHE A 20 7.75 5.18 -6.98
C PHE A 20 8.31 5.99 -8.14
N VAL A 21 9.65 6.09 -8.24
CA VAL A 21 10.32 6.76 -9.36
C VAL A 21 10.05 5.99 -10.64
N VAL A 22 10.28 4.68 -10.62
CA VAL A 22 10.02 3.79 -11.78
C VAL A 22 8.53 3.84 -12.17
N MET A 23 7.63 3.86 -11.20
CA MET A 23 6.19 3.98 -11.47
C MET A 23 5.86 5.29 -12.18
N ARG A 24 6.47 6.39 -11.78
CA ARG A 24 6.25 7.69 -12.44
C ARG A 24 6.71 7.68 -13.89
N ASP A 25 7.91 7.20 -14.14
CA ASP A 25 8.47 7.13 -15.50
C ASP A 25 7.63 6.23 -16.42
N LEU A 26 7.11 5.12 -15.88
CA LEU A 26 6.26 4.20 -16.65
C LEU A 26 4.86 4.77 -16.93
N LEU A 27 4.30 5.60 -16.04
CA LEU A 27 3.00 6.25 -16.26
C LEU A 27 3.00 7.21 -17.45
N ASP A 28 4.16 7.73 -17.84
CA ASP A 28 4.28 8.56 -19.03
C ASP A 28 4.16 7.75 -20.35
N THR A 29 4.29 6.41 -20.27
CA THR A 29 4.30 5.51 -21.44
C THR A 29 3.21 4.45 -21.42
N LEU A 30 2.71 4.07 -20.25
CA LEU A 30 1.76 2.98 -20.05
C LEU A 30 0.50 3.45 -19.31
N PRO A 31 -0.68 2.96 -19.71
CA PRO A 31 -1.91 3.18 -18.94
C PRO A 31 -1.77 2.64 -17.50
N PRO A 32 -2.35 3.32 -16.49
CA PRO A 32 -2.20 2.96 -15.08
C PRO A 32 -2.57 1.51 -14.76
N PHE A 33 -3.67 1.01 -15.32
CA PHE A 33 -4.11 -0.37 -15.09
C PHE A 33 -3.15 -1.41 -15.69
N LEU A 34 -2.63 -1.16 -16.90
CA LEU A 34 -1.64 -2.04 -17.53
C LEU A 34 -0.36 -2.08 -16.70
N MET A 35 0.10 -0.93 -16.21
CA MET A 35 1.27 -0.85 -15.35
C MET A 35 1.04 -1.59 -14.01
N ALA A 36 -0.12 -1.41 -13.37
CA ALA A 36 -0.50 -2.16 -12.17
C ALA A 36 -0.47 -3.66 -12.42
N THR A 37 -1.06 -4.09 -13.53
CA THR A 37 -1.09 -5.49 -13.94
C THR A 37 0.31 -6.06 -14.12
N LEU A 38 1.17 -5.39 -14.89
CA LEU A 38 2.56 -5.83 -15.13
C LEU A 38 3.36 -5.93 -13.83
N ARG A 39 3.20 -4.95 -12.94
CA ARG A 39 3.85 -4.97 -11.63
C ARG A 39 3.43 -6.16 -10.79
N VAL A 40 2.12 -6.43 -10.72
CA VAL A 40 1.61 -7.54 -9.90
C VAL A 40 1.95 -8.88 -10.54
N VAL A 41 1.95 -9.01 -11.87
CA VAL A 41 2.41 -10.20 -12.59
C VAL A 41 3.89 -10.45 -12.31
N ALA A 42 4.74 -9.43 -12.44
CA ALA A 42 6.17 -9.57 -12.17
C ALA A 42 6.47 -9.98 -10.72
N ALA A 43 5.73 -9.43 -9.74
CA ALA A 43 5.86 -9.80 -8.35
C ALA A 43 5.22 -11.17 -8.04
N GLY A 44 4.13 -11.53 -8.71
CA GLY A 44 3.37 -12.74 -8.45
C GLY A 44 3.96 -13.99 -9.10
N ALA A 45 4.59 -13.88 -10.27
CA ALA A 45 5.14 -15.03 -10.99
C ALA A 45 6.10 -15.90 -10.13
N PRO A 46 7.08 -15.33 -9.40
CA PRO A 46 7.93 -16.11 -8.50
C PRO A 46 7.15 -16.79 -7.37
N ILE A 47 6.08 -16.15 -6.90
CA ILE A 47 5.25 -16.64 -5.78
C ILE A 47 4.53 -17.92 -6.17
N LEU A 48 3.97 -17.97 -7.38
CA LEU A 48 3.29 -19.16 -7.90
C LEU A 48 4.20 -20.38 -7.95
N VAL A 49 5.50 -20.17 -8.21
CA VAL A 49 6.50 -21.25 -8.30
C VAL A 49 7.06 -21.61 -6.93
N LEU A 50 7.29 -20.63 -6.07
CA LEU A 50 8.06 -20.81 -4.82
C LEU A 50 7.17 -21.02 -3.59
N MET A 51 5.92 -20.57 -3.61
CA MET A 51 5.06 -20.59 -2.42
C MET A 51 3.81 -21.45 -2.61
N ARG A 52 3.58 -22.36 -1.68
CA ARG A 52 2.33 -23.13 -1.63
C ARG A 52 1.18 -22.22 -1.19
N LEU A 53 -0.04 -22.54 -1.65
CA LEU A 53 -1.26 -21.88 -1.21
C LEU A 53 -1.39 -21.95 0.32
N PRO A 54 -1.71 -20.83 1.02
CA PRO A 54 -1.90 -20.85 2.47
C PRO A 54 -3.15 -21.66 2.84
N ARG A 55 -3.12 -22.27 4.02
CA ARG A 55 -4.24 -23.08 4.55
C ARG A 55 -5.22 -22.19 5.31
N ILE A 56 -5.87 -21.27 4.61
CA ILE A 56 -6.85 -20.34 5.15
C ILE A 56 -8.10 -20.31 4.27
N PRO A 57 -9.25 -19.88 4.77
CA PRO A 57 -10.46 -19.68 3.97
C PRO A 57 -10.19 -18.73 2.79
N PHE A 58 -10.62 -19.13 1.60
CA PHE A 58 -10.34 -18.41 0.33
C PHE A 58 -10.85 -16.97 0.33
N TYR A 59 -11.91 -16.67 1.07
CA TYR A 59 -12.46 -15.31 1.14
C TYR A 59 -11.46 -14.29 1.71
N TRP A 60 -10.54 -14.69 2.61
CA TRP A 60 -9.48 -13.81 3.10
C TRP A 60 -8.48 -13.43 2.00
N LEU A 61 -8.13 -14.39 1.14
CA LEU A 61 -7.28 -14.14 -0.01
C LEU A 61 -7.97 -13.18 -0.99
N LEU A 62 -9.26 -13.40 -1.24
CA LEU A 62 -10.03 -12.56 -2.14
C LEU A 62 -10.18 -11.13 -1.60
N LEU A 63 -10.57 -10.97 -0.33
CA LEU A 63 -10.70 -9.65 0.30
C LEU A 63 -9.38 -8.89 0.29
N LEU A 64 -8.28 -9.54 0.64
CA LEU A 64 -6.97 -8.92 0.65
C LEU A 64 -6.48 -8.61 -0.77
N GLY A 65 -6.70 -9.50 -1.72
CA GLY A 65 -6.35 -9.32 -3.13
C GLY A 65 -7.10 -8.16 -3.77
N LEU A 66 -8.40 -8.04 -3.51
CA LEU A 66 -9.19 -6.92 -3.99
C LEU A 66 -8.77 -5.60 -3.33
N SER A 67 -8.62 -5.58 -2.00
CA SER A 67 -8.30 -4.34 -1.29
C SER A 67 -6.87 -3.86 -1.58
N GLN A 68 -5.85 -4.68 -1.36
CA GLN A 68 -4.45 -4.30 -1.48
C GLN A 68 -3.89 -4.50 -2.90
N GLY A 69 -4.27 -5.58 -3.56
CA GLY A 69 -3.76 -5.92 -4.89
C GLY A 69 -4.38 -5.07 -5.99
N ALA A 70 -5.67 -4.80 -5.95
CA ALA A 70 -6.37 -4.08 -6.99
C ALA A 70 -6.71 -2.64 -6.61
N VAL A 71 -7.57 -2.43 -5.60
CA VAL A 71 -8.13 -1.11 -5.30
C VAL A 71 -7.06 -0.14 -4.81
N GLN A 72 -6.25 -0.53 -3.84
CA GLN A 72 -5.17 0.31 -3.31
C GLN A 72 -4.18 0.71 -4.40
N MET A 73 -3.80 -0.23 -5.26
CA MET A 73 -2.86 0.03 -6.34
C MET A 73 -3.45 0.96 -7.40
N ALA A 74 -4.69 0.72 -7.83
CA ALA A 74 -5.38 1.58 -8.79
C ALA A 74 -5.51 3.02 -8.27
N LEU A 75 -5.93 3.19 -7.00
CA LEU A 75 -6.05 4.51 -6.38
C LEU A 75 -4.70 5.24 -6.30
N LEU A 76 -3.62 4.53 -5.96
CA LEU A 76 -2.27 5.12 -5.93
C LEU A 76 -1.84 5.61 -7.32
N LEU A 77 -2.03 4.77 -8.34
CA LEU A 77 -1.64 5.10 -9.72
C LEU A 77 -2.48 6.24 -10.29
N PHE A 78 -3.80 6.24 -10.06
CA PHE A 78 -4.64 7.38 -10.41
C PHE A 78 -4.21 8.65 -9.67
N GLY A 79 -3.82 8.56 -8.39
CA GLY A 79 -3.28 9.70 -7.67
C GLY A 79 -2.07 10.30 -8.38
N MET A 80 -1.15 9.48 -8.85
CA MET A 80 0.04 9.91 -9.58
C MET A 80 -0.30 10.43 -10.99
N GLU A 81 -1.21 9.78 -11.70
CA GLU A 81 -1.70 10.21 -13.01
C GLU A 81 -2.39 11.58 -12.94
N PHE A 82 -3.20 11.81 -11.90
CA PHE A 82 -3.85 13.09 -11.65
C PHE A 82 -2.92 14.15 -11.01
N GLY A 83 -1.62 14.01 -11.15
CA GLY A 83 -0.63 15.03 -10.85
C GLY A 83 -0.05 14.97 -9.45
N MET A 84 -0.16 13.84 -8.71
CA MET A 84 0.56 13.68 -7.46
C MET A 84 2.02 13.28 -7.72
N PRO A 85 3.02 14.11 -7.36
CA PRO A 85 4.42 13.77 -7.55
C PRO A 85 4.80 12.49 -6.80
N ALA A 86 5.62 11.62 -7.40
CA ALA A 86 5.99 10.32 -6.86
C ALA A 86 6.54 10.38 -5.42
N GLY A 87 7.42 11.33 -5.14
CA GLY A 87 7.98 11.53 -3.81
C GLY A 87 6.92 11.91 -2.76
N LEU A 88 5.99 12.81 -3.12
CA LEU A 88 4.86 13.17 -2.25
C LEU A 88 3.88 12.00 -2.10
N ALA A 89 3.58 11.28 -3.17
CA ALA A 89 2.73 10.08 -3.09
C ALA A 89 3.30 9.06 -2.10
N ALA A 90 4.62 8.81 -2.14
CA ALA A 90 5.29 7.92 -1.20
C ALA A 90 5.16 8.41 0.26
N LEU A 91 5.28 9.71 0.51
CA LEU A 91 5.14 10.30 1.85
C LEU A 91 3.69 10.26 2.33
N VAL A 92 2.74 10.71 1.50
CA VAL A 92 1.31 10.74 1.84
C VAL A 92 0.77 9.34 2.08
N LEU A 93 1.21 8.35 1.31
CA LEU A 93 0.79 6.96 1.49
C LEU A 93 1.13 6.41 2.88
N GLN A 94 2.15 6.95 3.56
CA GLN A 94 2.53 6.53 4.92
C GLN A 94 1.48 6.87 5.99
N ILE A 95 0.51 7.74 5.70
CA ILE A 95 -0.64 7.99 6.59
C ILE A 95 -1.45 6.70 6.85
N GLN A 96 -1.24 5.66 6.03
CA GLN A 96 -1.83 4.33 6.25
C GLN A 96 -1.55 3.78 7.66
N VAL A 97 -0.43 4.14 8.29
CA VAL A 97 -0.10 3.71 9.66
C VAL A 97 -1.08 4.32 10.67
N LEU A 98 -1.43 5.60 10.48
CA LEU A 98 -2.43 6.29 11.28
C LEU A 98 -3.82 5.63 11.10
N PHE A 99 -4.24 5.43 9.85
CA PHE A 99 -5.52 4.78 9.56
C PHE A 99 -5.56 3.35 10.10
N THR A 100 -4.47 2.59 10.00
CA THR A 100 -4.37 1.24 10.58
C THR A 100 -4.55 1.28 12.09
N THR A 101 -3.90 2.22 12.78
CA THR A 101 -4.03 2.37 14.24
C THR A 101 -5.47 2.75 14.64
N MET A 102 -6.07 3.67 13.88
CA MET A 102 -7.47 4.07 14.10
C MET A 102 -8.45 2.91 13.89
N LEU A 103 -8.30 2.19 12.77
CA LEU A 103 -9.15 1.02 12.48
C LEU A 103 -8.93 -0.11 13.49
N ALA A 104 -7.71 -0.36 13.94
CA ALA A 104 -7.42 -1.34 14.98
C ALA A 104 -8.09 -0.96 16.31
N PHE A 105 -8.09 0.31 16.67
CA PHE A 105 -8.82 0.79 17.86
C PHE A 105 -10.34 0.61 17.72
N LEU A 106 -10.91 1.03 16.58
CA LEU A 106 -12.36 1.02 16.37
C LEU A 106 -12.93 -0.39 16.17
N LEU A 107 -12.22 -1.26 15.44
CA LEU A 107 -12.73 -2.56 15.02
C LEU A 107 -12.24 -3.71 15.91
N LEU A 108 -11.04 -3.60 16.48
CA LEU A 108 -10.42 -4.65 17.28
C LEU A 108 -10.34 -4.30 18.75
N GLY A 109 -10.71 -3.06 19.15
CA GLY A 109 -10.62 -2.59 20.53
C GLY A 109 -9.19 -2.42 21.05
N GLU A 110 -8.18 -2.38 20.15
CA GLU A 110 -6.79 -2.22 20.53
C GLU A 110 -6.54 -0.79 21.01
N LYS A 111 -6.12 -0.62 22.24
CA LYS A 111 -5.83 0.73 22.79
C LYS A 111 -4.43 1.17 22.36
N PRO A 112 -4.31 2.29 21.62
CA PRO A 112 -3.01 2.84 21.24
C PRO A 112 -2.20 3.23 22.48
N ARG A 113 -0.89 3.01 22.45
CA ARG A 113 0.03 3.48 23.49
C ARG A 113 0.24 4.99 23.37
N LEU A 114 0.64 5.65 24.46
CA LEU A 114 0.88 7.11 24.47
C LEU A 114 1.80 7.58 23.34
N MET A 115 2.86 6.83 23.05
CA MET A 115 3.79 7.14 21.95
C MET A 115 3.13 7.08 20.57
N GLN A 116 2.10 6.24 20.40
CA GLN A 116 1.33 6.18 19.14
C GLN A 116 0.47 7.43 18.98
N TYR A 117 -0.14 7.95 20.05
CA TYR A 117 -0.87 9.23 19.99
C TYR A 117 0.07 10.41 19.61
N VAL A 118 1.28 10.46 20.17
CA VAL A 118 2.29 11.45 19.79
C VAL A 118 2.64 11.32 18.30
N GLY A 119 2.88 10.09 17.82
CA GLY A 119 3.13 9.81 16.39
C GLY A 119 1.96 10.23 15.49
N ILE A 120 0.72 10.01 15.92
CA ILE A 120 -0.49 10.45 15.22
C ILE A 120 -0.51 11.98 15.05
N VAL A 121 -0.28 12.71 16.12
CA VAL A 121 -0.29 14.19 16.09
C VAL A 121 0.81 14.72 15.16
N ILE A 122 2.02 14.17 15.25
CA ILE A 122 3.14 14.55 14.38
C ILE A 122 2.82 14.23 12.91
N SER A 123 2.23 13.07 12.63
CA SER A 123 1.84 12.66 11.25
C SER A 123 0.78 13.58 10.68
N LEU A 124 -0.23 13.96 11.47
CA LEU A 124 -1.27 14.90 11.04
C LEU A 124 -0.69 16.28 10.77
N ALA A 125 0.18 16.78 11.65
CA ALA A 125 0.86 18.06 11.46
C ALA A 125 1.71 18.04 10.17
N GLY A 126 2.48 16.97 9.94
CA GLY A 126 3.25 16.78 8.71
C GLY A 126 2.36 16.75 7.46
N MET A 127 1.19 16.11 7.54
CA MET A 127 0.22 16.07 6.43
C MET A 127 -0.35 17.45 6.11
N VAL A 128 -0.66 18.26 7.12
CA VAL A 128 -1.10 19.64 6.92
C VAL A 128 -0.01 20.47 6.23
N VAL A 129 1.26 20.32 6.67
CA VAL A 129 2.40 21.01 6.03
C VAL A 129 2.51 20.56 4.56
N ILE A 130 2.47 19.27 4.27
CA ILE A 130 2.50 18.76 2.88
C ILE A 130 1.37 19.38 2.06
N ALA A 131 0.14 19.32 2.55
CA ALA A 131 -1.02 19.85 1.84
C ALA A 131 -0.94 21.38 1.59
N SER A 132 -0.33 22.13 2.53
CA SER A 132 -0.17 23.58 2.42
C SER A 132 1.00 24.03 1.55
N THR A 133 1.99 23.16 1.34
CA THR A 133 3.23 23.44 0.59
C THR A 133 3.36 22.63 -0.69
N MET A 134 2.24 22.07 -1.18
CA MET A 134 2.25 21.29 -2.42
C MET A 134 2.80 22.11 -3.58
N PRO A 135 3.69 21.53 -4.41
CA PRO A 135 4.16 22.16 -5.64
C PRO A 135 2.98 22.53 -6.55
N GLY A 136 3.13 23.56 -7.37
CA GLY A 136 2.05 24.06 -8.23
C GLY A 136 1.54 23.07 -9.29
N ASP A 137 2.30 22.02 -9.57
CA ASP A 137 1.94 20.90 -10.44
C ASP A 137 1.21 19.77 -9.70
N ALA A 138 1.26 19.75 -8.35
CA ALA A 138 0.55 18.77 -7.54
C ALA A 138 -0.93 19.15 -7.40
N THR A 139 -1.82 18.18 -7.67
CA THR A 139 -3.26 18.43 -7.61
C THR A 139 -3.89 17.90 -6.33
N MET A 140 -4.93 18.60 -5.85
CA MET A 140 -5.74 18.12 -4.71
C MET A 140 -6.47 16.82 -5.04
N ILE A 141 -6.85 16.61 -6.30
CA ILE A 141 -7.49 15.36 -6.74
C ILE A 141 -6.51 14.20 -6.56
N GLY A 142 -5.28 14.33 -7.07
CA GLY A 142 -4.23 13.33 -6.88
C GLY A 142 -3.93 13.05 -5.41
N PHE A 143 -3.88 14.10 -4.58
CA PHE A 143 -3.71 13.96 -3.13
C PHE A 143 -4.82 13.11 -2.49
N PHE A 144 -6.11 13.37 -2.80
CA PHE A 144 -7.20 12.60 -2.25
C PHE A 144 -7.20 11.13 -2.71
N PHE A 145 -6.80 10.86 -3.96
CA PHE A 145 -6.63 9.48 -4.42
C PHE A 145 -5.55 8.73 -3.62
N VAL A 146 -4.42 9.37 -3.30
CA VAL A 146 -3.37 8.75 -2.48
C VAL A 146 -3.82 8.55 -1.03
N ILE A 147 -4.60 9.48 -0.46
CA ILE A 147 -5.22 9.29 0.87
C ILE A 147 -6.18 8.09 0.85
N ALA A 148 -7.02 7.96 -0.18
CA ALA A 148 -7.92 6.81 -0.33
C ALA A 148 -7.14 5.49 -0.47
N ALA A 149 -6.03 5.50 -1.21
CA ALA A 149 -5.10 4.36 -1.31
C ALA A 149 -4.53 3.98 0.06
N ALA A 150 -4.11 4.97 0.86
CA ALA A 150 -3.59 4.76 2.21
C ALA A 150 -4.67 4.17 3.15
N PHE A 151 -5.91 4.64 3.05
CA PHE A 151 -7.03 4.11 3.83
C PHE A 151 -7.35 2.65 3.43
N THR A 152 -7.36 2.35 2.14
CA THR A 152 -7.56 0.99 1.64
C THR A 152 -6.44 0.05 2.12
N TRP A 153 -5.19 0.52 2.12
CA TRP A 153 -4.07 -0.25 2.67
C TRP A 153 -4.25 -0.52 4.17
N ALA A 154 -4.67 0.48 4.93
CA ALA A 154 -4.98 0.31 6.35
C ALA A 154 -6.06 -0.76 6.58
N GLY A 155 -7.12 -0.76 5.77
CA GLY A 155 -8.13 -1.81 5.76
C GLY A 155 -7.55 -3.20 5.49
N SER A 156 -6.62 -3.29 4.53
CA SER A 156 -5.89 -4.52 4.22
C SER A 156 -5.08 -5.05 5.41
N ASN A 157 -4.44 -4.16 6.18
CA ASN A 157 -3.72 -4.54 7.41
C ASN A 157 -4.67 -5.13 8.46
N ILE A 158 -5.90 -4.60 8.56
CA ILE A 158 -6.94 -5.16 9.45
C ILE A 158 -7.41 -6.53 8.95
N ILE A 159 -7.60 -6.70 7.64
CA ILE A 159 -7.95 -8.00 7.04
C ILE A 159 -6.89 -9.06 7.41
N VAL A 160 -5.60 -8.73 7.29
CA VAL A 160 -4.50 -9.63 7.69
C VAL A 160 -4.59 -10.00 9.17
N LYS A 161 -4.85 -9.04 10.06
CA LYS A 161 -5.03 -9.30 11.49
C LYS A 161 -6.23 -10.22 11.76
N LEU A 162 -7.37 -9.97 11.11
CA LEU A 162 -8.60 -10.76 11.26
C LEU A 162 -8.46 -12.17 10.70
N ALA A 163 -7.65 -12.38 9.68
CA ALA A 163 -7.36 -13.71 9.14
C ALA A 163 -6.67 -14.63 10.15
N GLY A 164 -5.97 -14.07 11.16
CA GLY A 164 -5.46 -14.79 12.33
C GLY A 164 -4.53 -15.96 12.00
N THR A 165 -3.75 -15.84 10.92
CA THR A 165 -2.90 -16.92 10.42
C THR A 165 -1.42 -16.67 10.72
N ASP A 166 -0.68 -17.73 11.01
CA ASP A 166 0.78 -17.68 11.10
C ASP A 166 1.43 -17.63 9.69
N GLU A 167 0.67 -17.94 8.64
CA GLU A 167 1.14 -17.95 7.26
C GLU A 167 0.98 -16.57 6.56
N VAL A 168 1.18 -15.45 7.28
CA VAL A 168 0.94 -14.08 6.79
C VAL A 168 1.66 -13.79 5.47
N MET A 169 2.92 -14.22 5.34
CA MET A 169 3.68 -13.99 4.11
C MET A 169 3.03 -14.68 2.90
N ARG A 170 2.54 -15.90 3.06
CA ARG A 170 1.81 -16.62 1.99
C ARG A 170 0.47 -15.97 1.70
N LEU A 171 -0.25 -15.55 2.74
CA LEU A 171 -1.52 -14.85 2.59
C LEU A 171 -1.34 -13.60 1.73
N VAL A 172 -0.41 -12.71 2.10
CA VAL A 172 -0.15 -11.46 1.38
C VAL A 172 0.34 -11.74 -0.06
N ALA A 173 1.26 -12.68 -0.23
CA ALA A 173 1.80 -13.03 -1.53
C ALA A 173 0.72 -13.54 -2.50
N TRP A 174 -0.09 -14.52 -2.08
CA TRP A 174 -1.18 -15.06 -2.90
C TRP A 174 -2.32 -14.08 -3.12
N ALA A 175 -2.61 -13.22 -2.13
CA ALA A 175 -3.59 -12.16 -2.29
C ALA A 175 -3.19 -11.18 -3.42
N HIS A 176 -1.91 -10.81 -3.52
CA HIS A 176 -1.43 -9.98 -4.64
C HIS A 176 -1.62 -10.68 -5.99
N VAL A 177 -1.38 -12.00 -6.08
CA VAL A 177 -1.64 -12.76 -7.31
C VAL A 177 -3.12 -12.70 -7.70
N LEU A 178 -4.03 -12.84 -6.74
CA LEU A 178 -5.47 -12.74 -7.00
C LEU A 178 -5.91 -11.32 -7.39
N GLY A 179 -5.22 -10.30 -6.89
CA GLY A 179 -5.44 -8.90 -7.28
C GLY A 179 -5.15 -8.60 -8.76
N ILE A 180 -4.46 -9.50 -9.48
CA ILE A 180 -4.23 -9.37 -10.92
C ILE A 180 -5.55 -9.44 -11.70
N LEU A 181 -6.47 -10.32 -11.31
CA LEU A 181 -7.69 -10.61 -12.08
C LEU A 181 -8.54 -9.34 -12.35
N PRO A 182 -8.92 -8.54 -11.34
CA PRO A 182 -9.68 -7.32 -11.58
C PRO A 182 -8.88 -6.26 -12.36
N LEU A 183 -7.56 -6.19 -12.19
CA LEU A 183 -6.72 -5.26 -12.93
C LEU A 183 -6.63 -5.61 -14.42
N LEU A 184 -6.55 -6.91 -14.74
CA LEU A 184 -6.58 -7.42 -16.12
C LEU A 184 -7.89 -7.10 -16.83
N VAL A 185 -9.02 -7.14 -16.11
CA VAL A 185 -10.33 -6.83 -16.70
C VAL A 185 -10.46 -5.33 -17.01
N LEU A 186 -9.73 -4.48 -16.29
CA LEU A 186 -9.78 -3.02 -16.42
C LEU A 186 -8.67 -2.47 -17.33
N SER A 187 -7.68 -3.27 -17.71
CA SER A 187 -6.57 -2.88 -18.59
C SER A 187 -6.92 -3.11 -20.07
#